data_32323dd48c324c2423cab846e29a467e
#
_entry.id   32323dd48c324c2423cab846e29a467e
#
_cell.length_a   1.000
_cell.length_b   1.000
_cell.length_c   1.000
_cell.angle_alpha   90.00
_cell.angle_beta   90.00
_cell.angle_gamma   90.00
#
_symmetry.space_group_name_H-M   'P 1'
#
loop_
_entity.id
_entity.type
_entity.pdbx_description
1 polymer ?
#
loop_
_entity_poly.entity_id
_entity_poly.type
_entity_poly.pdbx_seq_one_letter_code
_entity_poly.pdbx_strand_id
1 'polypeptide(L)'
;MTYPFLQGLRVIESSAFIAAPLAGLTLAQSGADVIRVDIPGGGIDYARMPRMPHPDRKGRSLYWTALNKGKRSIAVDLRRPEGRELIQALATASGAQAGVLLTNIGTPWLAHDVLAARRADLISCTIQGNGDGSTAVDYTVNCATGYPLVTGGGSAQQPVNHVLPAWDIACAYQAAFALAAAVFHRQVSGQGAELKLALSDVAFSTLSNLGVLAEAEVLRQERPSIGNHLYGAFGRDFSTRDGHRLMVVAISAGQWKNLVRACDIGSAVQALAQRTGMDLNDEAQRFEARVHIAALLEPWFAVRTREQAESELTAHRATWGRYASVRDALATDARLSLQNPIFEKHKTPGIGEHMAAGSAIRVSAMSRAETAPAPLLGTHTDQVLQEILGLDSAAVGRLHDAGVVAGPECDPSV
;
A
#
# COMPACT_ATOMS: atom_id res chain seq x y z
N MET A 1 1.87 -11.95 -10.24
CA MET A 1 0.65 -12.63 -10.76
C MET A 1 -0.45 -11.62 -11.00
N THR A 2 -1.06 -11.66 -12.17
CA THR A 2 -2.05 -10.68 -12.64
C THR A 2 -3.36 -11.37 -13.04
N TYR A 3 -4.46 -10.62 -13.04
CA TYR A 3 -5.74 -11.03 -13.60
C TYR A 3 -6.11 -10.13 -14.79
N PRO A 4 -6.81 -10.60 -15.82
CA PRO A 4 -7.10 -9.82 -17.03
C PRO A 4 -8.35 -8.93 -16.91
N PHE A 5 -8.73 -8.46 -15.71
CA PHE A 5 -9.93 -7.64 -15.50
C PHE A 5 -9.91 -6.31 -16.25
N LEU A 6 -8.72 -5.70 -16.36
CA LEU A 6 -8.50 -4.44 -17.05
C LEU A 6 -7.67 -4.62 -18.33
N GLN A 7 -7.74 -5.81 -18.95
CA GLN A 7 -7.03 -6.08 -20.19
C GLN A 7 -7.41 -5.10 -21.28
N GLY A 8 -6.39 -4.51 -21.93
CA GLY A 8 -6.56 -3.49 -22.96
C GLY A 8 -6.57 -2.06 -22.41
N LEU A 9 -6.85 -1.84 -21.13
CA LEU A 9 -6.77 -0.52 -20.52
C LEU A 9 -5.31 -0.04 -20.51
N ARG A 10 -5.05 1.15 -21.10
CA ARG A 10 -3.74 1.80 -21.07
C ARG A 10 -3.75 2.99 -20.12
N VAL A 11 -2.78 3.02 -19.21
CA VAL A 11 -2.59 4.08 -18.23
C VAL A 11 -1.20 4.67 -18.40
N ILE A 12 -1.11 5.97 -18.60
CA ILE A 12 0.15 6.72 -18.54
C ILE A 12 0.35 7.18 -17.10
N GLU A 13 1.44 6.73 -16.49
CA GLU A 13 1.78 7.02 -15.11
C GLU A 13 3.03 7.91 -15.03
N SER A 14 2.83 9.18 -14.67
CA SER A 14 3.92 10.12 -14.34
C SER A 14 3.89 10.41 -12.85
N SER A 15 4.69 9.67 -12.07
CA SER A 15 4.50 9.62 -10.63
C SER A 15 5.81 9.48 -9.85
N ALA A 16 5.75 9.67 -8.54
CA ALA A 16 6.85 9.44 -7.61
C ALA A 16 6.33 8.85 -6.28
N PHE A 17 7.26 8.30 -5.48
CA PHE A 17 7.04 7.77 -4.14
C PHE A 17 6.11 6.54 -4.07
N ILE A 18 4.93 6.62 -3.39
CA ILE A 18 4.11 5.45 -3.05
C ILE A 18 2.73 5.52 -3.68
N ALA A 19 1.93 6.54 -3.37
CA ALA A 19 0.49 6.52 -3.62
C ALA A 19 0.15 6.27 -5.10
N ALA A 20 0.66 7.08 -6.01
CA ALA A 20 0.41 6.88 -7.44
C ALA A 20 1.13 5.64 -8.01
N PRO A 21 2.41 5.34 -7.70
CA PRO A 21 3.05 4.11 -8.16
C PRO A 21 2.34 2.84 -7.69
N LEU A 22 1.82 2.78 -6.46
CA LEU A 22 1.07 1.64 -5.95
C LEU A 22 -0.32 1.53 -6.59
N ALA A 23 -0.96 2.66 -6.89
CA ALA A 23 -2.20 2.65 -7.67
C ALA A 23 -1.97 2.07 -9.07
N GLY A 24 -0.93 2.51 -9.78
CA GLY A 24 -0.53 1.96 -11.07
C GLY A 24 -0.17 0.48 -11.01
N LEU A 25 0.56 0.04 -9.97
CA LEU A 25 0.85 -1.37 -9.73
C LEU A 25 -0.44 -2.20 -9.54
N THR A 26 -1.42 -1.66 -8.80
CA THR A 26 -2.71 -2.33 -8.56
C THR A 26 -3.49 -2.52 -9.87
N LEU A 27 -3.48 -1.50 -10.74
CA LEU A 27 -4.07 -1.58 -12.06
C LEU A 27 -3.32 -2.57 -12.96
N ALA A 28 -1.98 -2.56 -12.95
CA ALA A 28 -1.17 -3.53 -13.70
C ALA A 28 -1.41 -4.97 -13.23
N GLN A 29 -1.55 -5.21 -11.93
CA GLN A 29 -1.90 -6.50 -11.36
C GLN A 29 -3.34 -6.94 -11.72
N SER A 30 -4.15 -6.01 -12.16
CA SER A 30 -5.49 -6.27 -12.71
C SER A 30 -5.50 -6.35 -14.24
N GLY A 31 -4.32 -6.35 -14.90
CA GLY A 31 -4.16 -6.57 -16.34
C GLY A 31 -4.10 -5.30 -17.20
N ALA A 32 -4.09 -4.10 -16.60
CA ALA A 32 -3.90 -2.87 -17.35
C ALA A 32 -2.45 -2.74 -17.87
N ASP A 33 -2.29 -2.15 -19.05
CA ASP A 33 -1.02 -1.72 -19.61
C ASP A 33 -0.61 -0.37 -18.99
N VAL A 34 0.17 -0.42 -17.93
CA VAL A 34 0.64 0.76 -17.21
C VAL A 34 2.03 1.14 -17.73
N ILE A 35 2.14 2.34 -18.30
CA ILE A 35 3.37 2.90 -18.83
C ILE A 35 3.90 3.93 -17.85
N ARG A 36 4.95 3.56 -17.13
CA ARG A 36 5.65 4.42 -16.20
C ARG A 36 6.61 5.35 -16.94
N VAL A 37 6.46 6.65 -16.69
CA VAL A 37 7.32 7.71 -17.23
C VAL A 37 8.31 8.15 -16.18
N ASP A 38 9.60 8.05 -16.48
CA ASP A 38 10.69 8.61 -15.68
C ASP A 38 11.60 9.48 -16.56
N ILE A 39 12.40 10.34 -15.94
CA ILE A 39 13.45 11.08 -16.66
C ILE A 39 14.67 10.19 -16.87
N PRO A 40 15.50 10.41 -17.93
CA PRO A 40 16.77 9.71 -18.08
C PRO A 40 17.63 9.82 -16.82
N GLY A 41 18.17 8.69 -16.34
CA GLY A 41 18.88 8.60 -15.08
C GLY A 41 17.98 8.44 -13.82
N GLY A 42 16.67 8.41 -14.02
CA GLY A 42 15.67 8.15 -12.96
C GLY A 42 15.17 9.41 -12.26
N GLY A 43 13.95 9.33 -11.77
CA GLY A 43 13.30 10.38 -11.00
C GLY A 43 13.79 10.46 -9.55
N ILE A 44 13.11 11.27 -8.75
CA ILE A 44 13.44 11.57 -7.36
C ILE A 44 13.40 10.32 -6.46
N ASP A 45 12.55 9.33 -6.77
CA ASP A 45 12.37 8.08 -6.03
C ASP A 45 13.21 6.92 -6.57
N TYR A 46 13.84 7.07 -7.73
CA TYR A 46 14.58 5.98 -8.38
C TYR A 46 15.74 5.46 -7.53
N ALA A 47 16.43 6.33 -6.81
CA ALA A 47 17.54 5.98 -5.93
C ALA A 47 17.14 5.82 -4.45
N ARG A 48 15.85 5.69 -4.13
CA ARG A 48 15.35 5.60 -2.76
C ARG A 48 15.78 4.30 -2.08
N MET A 49 16.11 4.41 -0.79
CA MET A 49 16.48 3.27 0.05
C MET A 49 15.27 2.32 0.30
N PRO A 50 15.48 0.99 0.49
CA PRO A 50 16.79 0.34 0.42
C PRO A 50 17.26 0.10 -1.02
N ARG A 51 18.57 0.00 -1.19
CA ARG A 51 19.20 -0.24 -2.49
C ARG A 51 20.13 -1.47 -2.44
N MET A 52 20.25 -2.12 -3.58
CA MET A 52 21.29 -3.15 -3.75
C MET A 52 22.68 -2.50 -3.61
N PRO A 53 23.61 -3.12 -2.88
CA PRO A 53 25.00 -2.64 -2.84
C PRO A 53 25.63 -2.73 -4.23
N HIS A 54 26.38 -1.70 -4.63
CA HIS A 54 27.23 -1.73 -5.83
C HIS A 54 28.51 -0.95 -5.55
N PRO A 55 29.70 -1.48 -5.89
CA PRO A 55 30.96 -0.84 -5.57
C PRO A 55 31.14 0.53 -6.24
N ASP A 56 30.75 0.63 -7.51
CA ASP A 56 31.08 1.79 -8.36
C ASP A 56 29.88 2.62 -8.82
N ARG A 57 28.62 2.21 -8.48
CA ARG A 57 27.39 2.81 -8.99
C ARG A 57 26.36 2.99 -7.89
N LYS A 58 25.34 3.79 -8.18
CA LYS A 58 24.13 3.80 -7.35
C LYS A 58 23.40 2.48 -7.57
N GLY A 59 23.47 1.58 -6.60
CA GLY A 59 22.77 0.29 -6.70
C GLY A 59 21.26 0.47 -6.82
N ARG A 60 20.61 -0.50 -7.45
CA ARG A 60 19.19 -0.43 -7.78
C ARG A 60 18.31 -0.38 -6.53
N SER A 61 17.33 0.49 -6.54
CA SER A 61 16.36 0.62 -5.45
C SER A 61 15.42 -0.58 -5.40
N LEU A 62 15.40 -1.29 -4.27
CA LEU A 62 14.40 -2.33 -4.00
C LEU A 62 13.00 -1.73 -3.86
N TYR A 63 12.93 -0.50 -3.38
CA TYR A 63 11.69 0.24 -3.20
C TYR A 63 11.02 0.57 -4.54
N TRP A 64 11.73 1.25 -5.45
CA TRP A 64 11.22 1.57 -6.78
C TRP A 64 10.83 0.30 -7.56
N THR A 65 11.69 -0.70 -7.51
CA THR A 65 11.49 -1.99 -8.18
C THR A 65 10.22 -2.69 -7.70
N ALA A 66 9.95 -2.71 -6.40
CA ALA A 66 8.76 -3.35 -5.86
C ALA A 66 7.46 -2.72 -6.37
N LEU A 67 7.44 -1.40 -6.58
CA LEU A 67 6.26 -0.65 -7.03
C LEU A 67 6.07 -0.63 -8.56
N ASN A 68 7.10 -1.05 -9.33
CA ASN A 68 7.07 -0.92 -10.79
C ASN A 68 7.15 -2.27 -11.55
N LYS A 69 7.04 -3.40 -10.85
CA LYS A 69 6.88 -4.71 -11.50
C LYS A 69 5.59 -4.78 -12.31
N GLY A 70 5.64 -5.43 -13.47
CA GLY A 70 4.52 -5.57 -14.37
C GLY A 70 4.14 -4.29 -15.15
N LYS A 71 4.92 -3.21 -15.03
CA LYS A 71 4.74 -1.98 -15.80
C LYS A 71 5.73 -1.93 -16.97
N ARG A 72 5.41 -1.18 -18.01
CA ARG A 72 6.40 -0.75 -19.02
C ARG A 72 7.08 0.52 -18.53
N SER A 73 8.37 0.68 -18.78
CA SER A 73 9.15 1.85 -18.39
C SER A 73 9.64 2.60 -19.64
N ILE A 74 9.38 3.90 -19.68
CA ILE A 74 9.92 4.83 -20.68
C ILE A 74 10.72 5.93 -20.00
N ALA A 75 11.81 6.36 -20.66
CA ALA A 75 12.66 7.44 -20.18
C ALA A 75 12.56 8.65 -21.10
N VAL A 76 12.01 9.76 -20.60
CA VAL A 76 11.74 10.98 -21.35
C VAL A 76 12.19 12.21 -20.57
N ASP A 77 12.97 13.11 -21.18
CA ASP A 77 13.39 14.35 -20.52
C ASP A 77 12.24 15.37 -20.47
N LEU A 78 11.52 15.40 -19.35
CA LEU A 78 10.39 16.29 -19.11
C LEU A 78 10.77 17.77 -18.89
N ARG A 79 12.05 18.10 -18.86
CA ARG A 79 12.52 19.50 -18.84
C ARG A 79 12.41 20.13 -20.22
N ARG A 80 12.44 19.29 -21.26
CA ARG A 80 12.37 19.68 -22.65
C ARG A 80 10.91 19.79 -23.15
N PRO A 81 10.54 20.80 -23.93
CA PRO A 81 9.20 20.91 -24.50
C PRO A 81 8.79 19.69 -25.33
N GLU A 82 9.74 19.16 -26.14
CA GLU A 82 9.51 17.98 -26.98
C GLU A 82 9.16 16.74 -26.14
N GLY A 83 9.84 16.54 -24.99
CA GLY A 83 9.55 15.45 -24.07
C GLY A 83 8.16 15.60 -23.44
N ARG A 84 7.75 16.80 -23.07
CA ARG A 84 6.39 17.08 -22.57
C ARG A 84 5.33 16.79 -23.62
N GLU A 85 5.58 17.19 -24.87
CA GLU A 85 4.68 16.91 -25.99
C GLU A 85 4.49 15.41 -26.21
N LEU A 86 5.56 14.61 -26.13
CA LEU A 86 5.47 13.15 -26.22
C LEU A 86 4.56 12.57 -25.13
N ILE A 87 4.67 13.03 -23.89
CA ILE A 87 3.82 12.52 -22.80
C ILE A 87 2.37 12.98 -22.95
N GLN A 88 2.13 14.22 -23.39
CA GLN A 88 0.78 14.67 -23.73
C GLN A 88 0.17 13.83 -24.85
N ALA A 89 0.94 13.54 -25.91
CA ALA A 89 0.51 12.70 -27.01
C ALA A 89 0.17 11.26 -26.55
N LEU A 90 1.02 10.66 -25.69
CA LEU A 90 0.76 9.34 -25.11
C LEU A 90 -0.50 9.33 -24.23
N ALA A 91 -0.66 10.35 -23.38
CA ALA A 91 -1.82 10.45 -22.47
C ALA A 91 -3.14 10.66 -23.22
N THR A 92 -3.08 11.30 -24.40
CA THR A 92 -4.26 11.59 -25.23
C THR A 92 -4.37 10.71 -26.48
N ALA A 93 -3.52 9.67 -26.59
CA ALA A 93 -3.50 8.75 -27.72
C ALA A 93 -4.87 8.11 -27.97
N SER A 94 -5.17 7.84 -29.25
CA SER A 94 -6.43 7.21 -29.68
C SER A 94 -6.59 5.78 -29.12
N GLY A 95 -7.82 5.30 -29.11
CA GLY A 95 -8.22 3.96 -28.67
C GLY A 95 -9.24 4.02 -27.52
N ALA A 96 -10.24 3.15 -27.58
CA ALA A 96 -11.35 3.12 -26.61
C ALA A 96 -10.89 2.87 -25.14
N GLN A 97 -9.78 2.17 -24.99
CA GLN A 97 -9.21 1.82 -23.68
C GLN A 97 -7.96 2.66 -23.32
N ALA A 98 -7.67 3.73 -24.09
CA ALA A 98 -6.60 4.69 -23.84
C ALA A 98 -7.15 5.99 -23.21
N GLY A 99 -6.33 7.03 -23.08
CA GLY A 99 -6.77 8.32 -22.52
C GLY A 99 -6.96 8.24 -21.00
N VAL A 100 -6.03 7.62 -20.29
CA VAL A 100 -6.00 7.59 -18.82
C VAL A 100 -4.63 8.05 -18.35
N LEU A 101 -4.62 9.09 -17.52
CA LEU A 101 -3.44 9.63 -16.85
C LEU A 101 -3.53 9.41 -15.35
N LEU A 102 -2.46 8.92 -14.74
CA LEU A 102 -2.26 8.85 -13.30
C LEU A 102 -1.01 9.63 -12.90
N THR A 103 -1.13 10.60 -12.00
CA THR A 103 0.01 11.40 -11.57
C THR A 103 -0.12 11.84 -10.10
N ASN A 104 1.01 12.06 -9.45
CA ASN A 104 1.13 12.85 -8.22
C ASN A 104 2.18 13.97 -8.37
N ILE A 105 2.52 14.29 -9.61
CA ILE A 105 3.43 15.39 -9.97
C ILE A 105 2.60 16.49 -10.60
N GLY A 106 2.22 17.48 -9.81
CA GLY A 106 1.41 18.61 -10.27
C GLY A 106 2.21 19.51 -11.19
N THR A 107 1.94 19.43 -12.50
CA THR A 107 2.57 20.30 -13.50
C THR A 107 1.50 20.88 -14.41
N PRO A 108 1.57 22.20 -14.75
CA PRO A 108 0.55 22.84 -15.58
C PRO A 108 0.35 22.18 -16.95
N TRP A 109 1.40 21.64 -17.55
CA TRP A 109 1.32 21.00 -18.86
C TRP A 109 0.65 19.60 -18.84
N LEU A 110 0.44 18.98 -17.66
CA LEU A 110 -0.35 17.75 -17.46
C LEU A 110 -1.72 18.03 -16.82
N ALA A 111 -2.12 19.29 -16.70
CA ALA A 111 -3.43 19.63 -16.17
C ALA A 111 -4.56 19.02 -17.01
N HIS A 112 -5.65 18.67 -16.36
CA HIS A 112 -6.78 17.99 -17.01
C HIS A 112 -7.31 18.77 -18.21
N ASP A 113 -7.54 20.06 -18.08
CA ASP A 113 -8.06 20.95 -19.13
C ASP A 113 -7.16 20.98 -20.37
N VAL A 114 -5.83 21.01 -20.17
CA VAL A 114 -4.85 20.95 -21.24
C VAL A 114 -4.95 19.67 -22.05
N LEU A 115 -5.08 18.53 -21.36
CA LEU A 115 -5.17 17.22 -22.00
C LEU A 115 -6.58 16.95 -22.55
N ALA A 116 -7.64 17.39 -21.87
CA ALA A 116 -9.03 17.25 -22.31
C ALA A 116 -9.32 18.03 -23.58
N ALA A 117 -8.62 19.14 -23.80
CA ALA A 117 -8.67 19.88 -25.09
C ALA A 117 -8.17 19.04 -26.26
N ARG A 118 -7.30 18.05 -26.05
CA ARG A 118 -6.80 17.13 -27.08
C ARG A 118 -7.64 15.84 -27.16
N ARG A 119 -8.27 15.45 -26.04
CA ARG A 119 -9.09 14.23 -25.92
C ARG A 119 -10.23 14.44 -24.93
N ALA A 120 -11.45 14.65 -25.44
CA ALA A 120 -12.63 15.05 -24.66
C ALA A 120 -13.06 13.98 -23.63
N ASP A 121 -12.83 12.67 -23.88
CA ASP A 121 -13.14 11.58 -22.98
C ASP A 121 -11.97 11.17 -22.06
N LEU A 122 -10.98 12.08 -21.87
CA LEU A 122 -9.84 11.84 -21.01
C LEU A 122 -10.27 11.58 -19.56
N ILE A 123 -9.64 10.57 -18.93
CA ILE A 123 -9.69 10.37 -17.49
C ILE A 123 -8.32 10.75 -16.92
N SER A 124 -8.27 11.70 -16.03
CA SER A 124 -7.05 12.02 -15.27
C SER A 124 -7.27 11.83 -13.79
N CYS A 125 -6.27 11.25 -13.12
CA CYS A 125 -6.26 11.09 -11.66
C CYS A 125 -4.99 11.75 -11.12
N THR A 126 -5.19 12.80 -10.32
CA THR A 126 -4.09 13.51 -9.64
C THR A 126 -4.16 13.28 -8.14
N ILE A 127 -3.09 12.72 -7.57
CA ILE A 127 -2.93 12.56 -6.12
C ILE A 127 -2.10 13.73 -5.59
N GLN A 128 -2.57 14.38 -4.54
CA GLN A 128 -1.93 15.53 -3.93
C GLN A 128 -1.84 15.39 -2.40
N GLY A 129 -1.09 16.26 -1.73
CA GLY A 129 -0.92 16.22 -0.28
C GLY A 129 -2.20 16.63 0.45
N ASN A 130 -2.61 17.87 0.29
CA ASN A 130 -3.83 18.44 0.86
C ASN A 130 -4.85 18.80 -0.22
N GLY A 131 -6.14 18.87 0.14
CA GLY A 131 -7.23 19.18 -0.77
C GLY A 131 -7.15 20.57 -1.40
N ASP A 132 -6.50 21.52 -0.74
CA ASP A 132 -6.22 22.87 -1.25
C ASP A 132 -4.99 22.97 -2.17
N GLY A 133 -4.30 21.84 -2.39
CA GLY A 133 -3.06 21.75 -3.18
C GLY A 133 -1.79 22.11 -2.42
N SER A 134 -1.86 22.44 -1.14
CA SER A 134 -0.68 22.67 -0.31
C SER A 134 0.09 21.37 -0.07
N THR A 135 1.38 21.50 0.24
CA THR A 135 2.28 20.35 0.39
C THR A 135 2.01 19.56 1.66
N ALA A 136 1.80 18.26 1.51
CA ALA A 136 1.81 17.29 2.58
C ALA A 136 2.30 15.95 2.06
N VAL A 137 2.77 15.11 2.97
CA VAL A 137 3.13 13.71 2.74
C VAL A 137 2.51 12.86 3.83
N ASP A 138 2.45 11.54 3.64
CA ASP A 138 1.83 10.58 4.57
C ASP A 138 2.12 10.89 6.04
N TYR A 139 3.40 10.98 6.39
CA TYR A 139 3.85 11.17 7.78
C TYR A 139 3.43 12.51 8.39
N THR A 140 3.29 13.56 7.58
CA THR A 140 2.79 14.86 8.06
C THR A 140 1.28 14.89 8.17
N VAL A 141 0.56 14.24 7.26
CA VAL A 141 -0.90 14.04 7.35
C VAL A 141 -1.23 13.23 8.59
N ASN A 142 -0.46 12.16 8.88
CA ASN A 142 -0.69 11.32 10.05
C ASN A 142 -0.66 12.11 11.37
N CYS A 143 0.17 13.15 11.48
CA CYS A 143 0.23 14.00 12.67
C CYS A 143 -1.12 14.68 12.99
N ALA A 144 -1.93 14.98 11.98
CA ALA A 144 -3.23 15.62 12.13
C ALA A 144 -4.39 14.65 12.44
N THR A 145 -4.15 13.33 12.41
CA THR A 145 -5.21 12.32 12.59
C THR A 145 -5.51 11.97 14.04
N GLY A 146 -4.69 12.43 14.99
CA GLY A 146 -4.77 12.03 16.40
C GLY A 146 -4.15 10.66 16.71
N TYR A 147 -3.99 9.75 15.73
CA TYR A 147 -3.42 8.42 15.96
C TYR A 147 -2.03 8.43 16.60
N PRO A 148 -1.10 9.33 16.24
CA PRO A 148 0.21 9.40 16.91
C PRO A 148 0.13 9.66 18.41
N LEU A 149 -0.90 10.36 18.88
CA LEU A 149 -1.10 10.68 20.30
C LEU A 149 -1.62 9.49 21.11
N VAL A 150 -2.31 8.56 20.48
CA VAL A 150 -2.90 7.37 21.14
C VAL A 150 -2.11 6.09 20.87
N THR A 151 -1.13 6.13 19.97
CA THR A 151 -0.26 5.00 19.65
C THR A 151 0.84 4.83 20.69
N GLY A 152 1.09 3.59 21.13
CA GLY A 152 2.12 3.27 22.11
C GLY A 152 1.64 3.41 23.57
N GLY A 153 2.57 3.29 24.50
CA GLY A 153 2.29 3.32 25.95
C GLY A 153 2.76 4.58 26.67
N GLY A 154 3.11 5.62 25.91
CA GLY A 154 3.59 6.88 26.42
C GLY A 154 2.49 7.85 26.80
N SER A 155 2.83 9.12 26.89
CA SER A 155 1.90 10.22 27.08
C SER A 155 1.65 10.95 25.77
N ALA A 156 0.62 11.78 25.71
CA ALA A 156 0.35 12.65 24.55
C ALA A 156 1.50 13.61 24.22
N GLN A 157 2.42 13.83 25.16
CA GLN A 157 3.65 14.62 24.94
C GLN A 157 4.74 13.84 24.20
N GLN A 158 4.56 12.54 23.98
CA GLN A 158 5.49 11.66 23.25
C GLN A 158 4.74 10.93 22.14
N PRO A 159 4.29 11.63 21.09
CA PRO A 159 3.56 11.01 20.01
C PRO A 159 4.43 10.01 19.27
N VAL A 160 3.82 8.89 18.85
CA VAL A 160 4.50 7.83 18.08
C VAL A 160 3.93 7.81 16.67
N ASN A 161 4.75 8.24 15.70
CA ASN A 161 4.35 8.16 14.32
C ASN A 161 4.46 6.72 13.80
N HIS A 162 3.67 6.35 12.81
CA HIS A 162 3.76 5.04 12.19
C HIS A 162 4.95 4.95 11.21
N VAL A 163 5.45 3.76 10.98
CA VAL A 163 6.50 3.47 9.99
C VAL A 163 5.92 2.98 8.66
N LEU A 164 4.69 2.48 8.68
CA LEU A 164 3.94 2.10 7.48
C LEU A 164 3.30 3.36 6.88
N PRO A 165 3.52 3.69 5.60
CA PRO A 165 2.87 4.84 4.94
C PRO A 165 1.39 4.50 4.66
N ALA A 166 0.58 4.51 5.70
CA ALA A 166 -0.79 4.00 5.69
C ALA A 166 -1.71 4.85 4.80
N TRP A 167 -1.52 6.16 4.80
CA TRP A 167 -2.35 7.07 4.01
C TRP A 167 -1.99 7.04 2.53
N ASP A 168 -0.70 6.91 2.20
CA ASP A 168 -0.26 6.64 0.84
C ASP A 168 -0.89 5.34 0.30
N ILE A 169 -0.88 4.27 1.10
CA ILE A 169 -1.45 2.97 0.73
C ILE A 169 -2.97 3.07 0.55
N ALA A 170 -3.68 3.70 1.50
CA ALA A 170 -5.13 3.88 1.41
C ALA A 170 -5.50 4.72 0.18
N CYS A 171 -4.78 5.83 -0.06
CA CYS A 171 -4.97 6.69 -1.22
C CYS A 171 -4.69 5.95 -2.54
N ALA A 172 -3.66 5.10 -2.59
CA ALA A 172 -3.34 4.30 -3.76
C ALA A 172 -4.49 3.36 -4.16
N TYR A 173 -5.04 2.62 -3.21
CA TYR A 173 -6.18 1.73 -3.49
C TYR A 173 -7.45 2.51 -3.83
N GLN A 174 -7.70 3.64 -3.19
CA GLN A 174 -8.81 4.51 -3.55
C GLN A 174 -8.65 5.10 -4.95
N ALA A 175 -7.44 5.51 -5.34
CA ALA A 175 -7.15 6.01 -6.69
C ALA A 175 -7.33 4.91 -7.75
N ALA A 176 -6.86 3.70 -7.50
CA ALA A 176 -7.06 2.56 -8.41
C ALA A 176 -8.54 2.23 -8.58
N PHE A 177 -9.32 2.24 -7.49
CA PHE A 177 -10.77 2.06 -7.53
C PHE A 177 -11.46 3.20 -8.31
N ALA A 178 -11.11 4.46 -8.02
CA ALA A 178 -11.71 5.62 -8.69
C ALA A 178 -11.42 5.62 -10.19
N LEU A 179 -10.20 5.24 -10.61
CA LEU A 179 -9.85 5.09 -12.02
C LEU A 179 -10.66 3.98 -12.70
N ALA A 180 -10.79 2.81 -12.06
CA ALA A 180 -11.61 1.71 -12.60
C ALA A 180 -13.09 2.12 -12.70
N ALA A 181 -13.62 2.82 -11.71
CA ALA A 181 -15.00 3.34 -11.74
C ALA A 181 -15.19 4.41 -12.83
N ALA A 182 -14.23 5.32 -13.02
CA ALA A 182 -14.29 6.32 -14.09
C ALA A 182 -14.19 5.69 -15.48
N VAL A 183 -13.37 4.64 -15.66
CA VAL A 183 -13.31 3.87 -16.91
C VAL A 183 -14.66 3.20 -17.19
N PHE A 184 -15.29 2.59 -16.20
CA PHE A 184 -16.63 2.03 -16.33
C PHE A 184 -17.66 3.11 -16.68
N HIS A 185 -17.63 4.25 -15.98
CA HIS A 185 -18.51 5.39 -16.30
C HIS A 185 -18.33 5.86 -17.75
N ARG A 186 -17.08 6.00 -18.22
CA ARG A 186 -16.78 6.38 -19.59
C ARG A 186 -17.33 5.40 -20.62
N GLN A 187 -17.25 4.10 -20.34
CA GLN A 187 -17.82 3.08 -21.23
C GLN A 187 -19.34 3.21 -21.40
N VAL A 188 -20.04 3.67 -20.37
CA VAL A 188 -21.50 3.84 -20.38
C VAL A 188 -21.92 5.19 -20.94
N SER A 189 -21.22 6.26 -20.56
CA SER A 189 -21.62 7.66 -20.84
C SER A 189 -20.88 8.29 -22.02
N GLY A 190 -19.69 7.77 -22.39
CA GLY A 190 -18.78 8.40 -23.32
C GLY A 190 -18.00 9.60 -22.72
N GLN A 191 -18.21 9.91 -21.45
CA GLN A 191 -17.60 11.09 -20.80
C GLN A 191 -16.34 10.73 -20.04
N GLY A 192 -15.30 11.58 -20.14
CA GLY A 192 -14.11 11.55 -19.30
C GLY A 192 -14.37 12.08 -17.89
N ALA A 193 -13.30 12.10 -17.09
CA ALA A 193 -13.39 12.60 -15.71
C ALA A 193 -12.05 13.18 -15.23
N GLU A 194 -12.11 14.25 -14.44
CA GLU A 194 -11.00 14.71 -13.62
C GLU A 194 -11.18 14.18 -12.19
N LEU A 195 -10.24 13.37 -11.73
CA LEU A 195 -10.21 12.81 -10.39
C LEU A 195 -9.09 13.49 -9.59
N LYS A 196 -9.42 14.10 -8.46
CA LYS A 196 -8.46 14.68 -7.51
C LYS A 196 -8.60 13.98 -6.17
N LEU A 197 -7.51 13.41 -5.69
CA LEU A 197 -7.44 12.76 -4.38
C LEU A 197 -6.36 13.45 -3.55
N ALA A 198 -6.71 13.81 -2.31
CA ALA A 198 -5.75 14.32 -1.34
C ALA A 198 -5.49 13.28 -0.24
N LEU A 199 -4.23 13.11 0.15
CA LEU A 199 -3.86 12.25 1.28
C LEU A 199 -4.60 12.65 2.56
N SER A 200 -4.71 13.97 2.81
CA SER A 200 -5.43 14.49 3.98
C SER A 200 -6.92 14.12 3.96
N ASP A 201 -7.59 14.23 2.79
CA ASP A 201 -9.00 13.91 2.67
C ASP A 201 -9.27 12.42 2.86
N VAL A 202 -8.38 11.56 2.35
CA VAL A 202 -8.42 10.11 2.59
C VAL A 202 -8.26 9.79 4.07
N ALA A 203 -7.32 10.44 4.75
CA ALA A 203 -7.10 10.25 6.18
C ALA A 203 -8.31 10.73 7.00
N PHE A 204 -8.82 11.94 6.76
CA PHE A 204 -9.94 12.49 7.51
C PHE A 204 -11.26 11.78 7.21
N SER A 205 -11.50 11.36 5.97
CA SER A 205 -12.67 10.51 5.67
C SER A 205 -12.59 9.16 6.40
N THR A 206 -11.38 8.61 6.55
CA THR A 206 -11.16 7.37 7.33
C THR A 206 -11.50 7.59 8.81
N LEU A 207 -11.07 8.71 9.42
CA LEU A 207 -11.47 9.06 10.80
C LEU A 207 -12.99 9.14 10.94
N SER A 208 -13.67 9.76 9.98
CA SER A 208 -15.12 9.85 9.95
C SER A 208 -15.77 8.46 9.83
N ASN A 209 -15.33 7.67 8.87
CA ASN A 209 -15.90 6.34 8.59
C ASN A 209 -15.70 5.35 9.74
N LEU A 210 -14.66 5.53 10.56
CA LEU A 210 -14.39 4.73 11.76
C LEU A 210 -15.03 5.31 13.04
N GLY A 211 -15.83 6.40 12.92
CA GLY A 211 -16.53 7.01 14.04
C GLY A 211 -15.65 7.86 14.96
N VAL A 212 -14.37 8.04 14.66
CA VAL A 212 -13.42 8.77 15.52
C VAL A 212 -13.75 10.25 15.60
N LEU A 213 -14.17 10.87 14.48
CA LEU A 213 -14.62 12.26 14.49
C LEU A 213 -15.89 12.44 15.30
N ALA A 214 -16.89 11.56 15.13
CA ALA A 214 -18.14 11.61 15.89
C ALA A 214 -17.91 11.38 17.39
N GLU A 215 -16.98 10.49 17.77
CA GLU A 215 -16.57 10.29 19.16
C GLU A 215 -16.01 11.59 19.75
N ALA A 216 -15.05 12.21 19.09
CA ALA A 216 -14.43 13.45 19.58
C ALA A 216 -15.45 14.62 19.65
N GLU A 217 -16.30 14.77 18.65
CA GLU A 217 -17.27 15.87 18.56
C GLU A 217 -18.44 15.72 19.55
N VAL A 218 -19.03 14.52 19.60
CA VAL A 218 -20.25 14.26 20.36
C VAL A 218 -19.95 13.95 21.82
N LEU A 219 -18.98 13.05 22.07
CA LEU A 219 -18.61 12.66 23.44
C LEU A 219 -17.66 13.64 24.11
N ARG A 220 -16.99 14.49 23.31
CA ARG A 220 -15.99 15.46 23.79
C ARG A 220 -14.91 14.81 24.65
N GLN A 221 -14.51 13.61 24.27
CA GLN A 221 -13.51 12.82 24.97
C GLN A 221 -12.35 12.46 24.03
N GLU A 222 -11.17 12.43 24.57
CA GLU A 222 -9.97 11.99 23.88
C GLU A 222 -9.69 10.53 24.26
N ARG A 223 -9.35 9.71 23.27
CA ARG A 223 -8.89 8.35 23.54
C ARG A 223 -7.55 8.39 24.27
N PRO A 224 -7.39 7.64 25.36
CA PRO A 224 -6.11 7.54 26.03
C PRO A 224 -5.11 6.70 25.22
N SER A 225 -3.81 6.98 25.37
CA SER A 225 -2.76 6.07 24.96
C SER A 225 -2.73 4.87 25.92
N ILE A 226 -3.01 3.68 25.43
CA ILE A 226 -3.18 2.46 26.24
C ILE A 226 -2.20 1.33 25.86
N GLY A 227 -1.09 1.70 25.22
CA GLY A 227 -0.09 0.72 24.77
C GLY A 227 -0.63 -0.21 23.71
N ASN A 228 -0.36 -1.49 23.86
CA ASN A 228 -0.81 -2.52 22.93
C ASN A 228 -2.22 -3.07 23.25
N HIS A 229 -2.95 -2.44 24.17
CA HIS A 229 -4.35 -2.80 24.36
C HIS A 229 -5.20 -2.42 23.15
N LEU A 230 -6.10 -3.32 22.77
CA LEU A 230 -7.11 -3.04 21.75
C LEU A 230 -8.19 -2.12 22.33
N TYR A 231 -8.51 -1.02 21.65
CA TYR A 231 -9.58 -0.14 22.07
C TYR A 231 -10.96 -0.76 21.80
N GLY A 232 -11.87 -0.63 22.77
CA GLY A 232 -13.25 -1.09 22.69
C GLY A 232 -13.46 -2.59 22.88
N ALA A 233 -12.40 -3.40 22.97
CA ALA A 233 -12.47 -4.85 23.22
C ALA A 233 -11.29 -5.32 24.06
N PHE A 234 -11.17 -6.64 24.28
CA PHE A 234 -9.97 -7.19 24.88
C PHE A 234 -8.98 -7.62 23.80
N GLY A 235 -7.79 -7.09 23.87
CA GLY A 235 -6.62 -7.52 23.12
C GLY A 235 -5.37 -6.90 23.71
N ARG A 236 -4.31 -7.70 23.86
CA ARG A 236 -3.00 -7.26 24.34
C ARG A 236 -1.93 -8.27 23.98
N ASP A 237 -0.70 -7.86 24.00
CA ASP A 237 0.44 -8.74 23.86
C ASP A 237 1.01 -9.16 25.21
N PHE A 238 1.59 -10.36 25.22
CA PHE A 238 2.18 -11.00 26.41
C PHE A 238 3.55 -11.55 26.09
N SER A 239 4.44 -11.50 27.08
CA SER A 239 5.77 -12.08 26.98
C SER A 239 5.76 -13.53 27.46
N THR A 240 6.36 -14.42 26.67
CA THR A 240 6.59 -15.82 27.04
C THR A 240 7.88 -15.98 27.87
N ARG A 241 8.04 -17.13 28.52
CA ARG A 241 9.21 -17.46 29.36
C ARG A 241 10.55 -17.30 28.62
N ASP A 242 10.56 -17.57 27.33
CA ASP A 242 11.73 -17.50 26.44
C ASP A 242 11.89 -16.13 25.75
N GLY A 243 11.17 -15.10 26.25
CA GLY A 243 11.34 -13.69 25.83
C GLY A 243 10.66 -13.32 24.52
N HIS A 244 9.84 -14.18 23.93
CA HIS A 244 9.03 -13.83 22.76
C HIS A 244 7.74 -13.11 23.16
N ARG A 245 7.11 -12.43 22.20
CA ARG A 245 5.83 -11.74 22.43
C ARG A 245 4.75 -12.28 21.48
N LEU A 246 3.57 -12.51 22.05
CA LEU A 246 2.37 -12.94 21.33
C LEU A 246 1.24 -11.94 21.61
N MET A 247 0.60 -11.46 20.55
CA MET A 247 -0.65 -10.72 20.63
C MET A 247 -1.80 -11.71 20.74
N VAL A 248 -2.73 -11.49 21.66
CA VAL A 248 -4.00 -12.20 21.71
C VAL A 248 -5.16 -11.20 21.62
N VAL A 249 -6.24 -11.59 20.97
CA VAL A 249 -7.40 -10.73 20.71
C VAL A 249 -8.68 -11.52 20.97
N ALA A 250 -9.63 -10.87 21.65
CA ALA A 250 -10.95 -11.42 21.93
C ALA A 250 -12.04 -10.35 21.76
N ILE A 251 -12.43 -10.08 20.50
CA ILE A 251 -13.50 -9.13 20.15
C ILE A 251 -14.86 -9.79 20.41
N SER A 252 -15.16 -10.88 19.75
CA SER A 252 -16.44 -11.57 19.90
C SER A 252 -16.51 -12.44 21.17
N ALA A 253 -17.71 -12.72 21.65
CA ALA A 253 -17.92 -13.65 22.76
C ALA A 253 -17.36 -15.05 22.49
N GLY A 254 -17.36 -15.50 21.21
CA GLY A 254 -16.75 -16.76 20.81
C GLY A 254 -15.23 -16.76 20.96
N GLN A 255 -14.57 -15.69 20.51
CA GLN A 255 -13.12 -15.52 20.67
C GLN A 255 -12.75 -15.42 22.15
N TRP A 256 -13.54 -14.74 22.96
CA TRP A 256 -13.36 -14.66 24.41
C TRP A 256 -13.42 -16.03 25.08
N LYS A 257 -14.47 -16.81 24.80
CA LYS A 257 -14.60 -18.19 25.30
C LYS A 257 -13.43 -19.09 24.92
N ASN A 258 -12.94 -18.94 23.68
CA ASN A 258 -11.78 -19.69 23.21
C ASN A 258 -10.50 -19.31 23.96
N LEU A 259 -10.26 -18.02 24.18
CA LEU A 259 -9.10 -17.54 24.95
C LEU A 259 -9.16 -18.01 26.41
N VAL A 260 -10.31 -17.86 27.08
CA VAL A 260 -10.52 -18.33 28.46
C VAL A 260 -10.24 -19.82 28.60
N ARG A 261 -10.67 -20.62 27.61
CA ARG A 261 -10.46 -22.06 27.57
C ARG A 261 -9.01 -22.42 27.31
N ALA A 262 -8.36 -21.74 26.36
CA ALA A 262 -6.95 -21.95 26.02
C ALA A 262 -6.02 -21.71 27.21
N CYS A 263 -6.33 -20.69 28.00
CA CYS A 263 -5.52 -20.32 29.17
C CYS A 263 -5.98 -20.93 30.48
N ASP A 264 -7.07 -21.70 30.44
CA ASP A 264 -7.69 -22.34 31.64
C ASP A 264 -7.95 -21.37 32.79
N ILE A 265 -8.46 -20.20 32.47
CA ILE A 265 -8.74 -19.11 33.44
C ILE A 265 -10.21 -18.93 33.77
N GLY A 266 -11.07 -19.94 33.49
CA GLY A 266 -12.51 -19.80 33.63
C GLY A 266 -12.98 -19.43 35.04
N SER A 267 -12.45 -20.09 36.07
CA SER A 267 -12.75 -19.78 37.47
C SER A 267 -12.27 -18.38 37.88
N ALA A 268 -11.09 -17.95 37.41
CA ALA A 268 -10.56 -16.64 37.73
C ALA A 268 -11.36 -15.51 37.02
N VAL A 269 -11.82 -15.77 35.82
CA VAL A 269 -12.71 -14.86 35.08
C VAL A 269 -14.06 -14.70 35.77
N GLN A 270 -14.64 -15.82 36.26
CA GLN A 270 -15.88 -15.81 37.03
C GLN A 270 -15.75 -15.03 38.34
N ALA A 271 -14.65 -15.26 39.08
CA ALA A 271 -14.34 -14.49 40.28
C ALA A 271 -14.14 -12.99 40.01
N LEU A 272 -13.48 -12.65 38.89
CA LEU A 272 -13.33 -11.27 38.47
C LEU A 272 -14.70 -10.62 38.15
N ALA A 273 -15.55 -11.30 37.39
CA ALA A 273 -16.89 -10.84 37.06
C ALA A 273 -17.74 -10.57 38.33
N GLN A 274 -17.72 -11.51 39.29
CA GLN A 274 -18.41 -11.33 40.57
C GLN A 274 -17.89 -10.14 41.38
N ARG A 275 -16.58 -9.98 41.45
CA ARG A 275 -15.94 -8.88 42.20
C ARG A 275 -16.23 -7.51 41.60
N THR A 276 -16.26 -7.42 40.28
CA THR A 276 -16.45 -6.14 39.56
C THR A 276 -17.90 -5.85 39.21
N GLY A 277 -18.79 -6.83 39.26
CA GLY A 277 -20.18 -6.73 38.78
C GLY A 277 -20.29 -6.67 37.26
N MET A 278 -19.20 -6.95 36.52
CA MET A 278 -19.17 -6.83 35.07
C MET A 278 -19.53 -8.15 34.38
N ASP A 279 -20.28 -8.05 33.27
CA ASP A 279 -20.46 -9.19 32.37
C ASP A 279 -19.28 -9.23 31.36
N LEU A 280 -18.32 -10.10 31.59
CA LEU A 280 -17.16 -10.24 30.72
C LEU A 280 -17.47 -10.97 29.38
N ASN A 281 -18.72 -11.34 29.10
CA ASN A 281 -19.18 -11.71 27.75
C ASN A 281 -19.52 -10.50 26.91
N ASP A 282 -19.75 -9.34 27.52
CA ASP A 282 -19.92 -8.06 26.85
C ASP A 282 -18.55 -7.49 26.44
N GLU A 283 -18.46 -6.97 25.21
CA GLU A 283 -17.21 -6.48 24.63
C GLU A 283 -16.70 -5.23 25.34
N ALA A 284 -17.58 -4.27 25.59
CA ALA A 284 -17.23 -3.01 26.23
C ALA A 284 -16.79 -3.22 27.67
N GLN A 285 -17.46 -4.11 28.41
CA GLN A 285 -17.08 -4.43 29.79
C GLN A 285 -15.77 -5.21 29.86
N ARG A 286 -15.43 -6.02 28.84
CA ARG A 286 -14.06 -6.58 28.71
C ARG A 286 -13.03 -5.49 28.50
N PHE A 287 -13.34 -4.45 27.71
CA PHE A 287 -12.44 -3.32 27.55
C PHE A 287 -12.22 -2.59 28.87
N GLU A 288 -13.28 -2.31 29.62
CA GLU A 288 -13.16 -1.70 30.95
C GLU A 288 -12.32 -2.55 31.91
N ALA A 289 -12.53 -3.86 31.93
CA ALA A 289 -11.78 -4.81 32.75
C ALA A 289 -10.39 -5.19 32.18
N ARG A 290 -9.94 -4.61 31.07
CA ARG A 290 -8.76 -5.05 30.31
C ARG A 290 -7.50 -5.23 31.12
N VAL A 291 -7.24 -4.35 32.09
CA VAL A 291 -6.06 -4.43 32.95
C VAL A 291 -6.14 -5.64 33.89
N HIS A 292 -7.32 -5.87 34.46
CA HIS A 292 -7.56 -7.04 35.33
C HIS A 292 -7.48 -8.35 34.55
N ILE A 293 -8.07 -8.40 33.36
CA ILE A 293 -8.00 -9.56 32.47
C ILE A 293 -6.53 -9.85 32.08
N ALA A 294 -5.78 -8.80 31.73
CA ALA A 294 -4.36 -8.95 31.41
C ALA A 294 -3.58 -9.57 32.58
N ALA A 295 -3.82 -9.12 33.82
CA ALA A 295 -3.18 -9.64 35.00
C ALA A 295 -3.51 -11.14 35.25
N LEU A 296 -4.68 -11.62 34.82
CA LEU A 296 -5.02 -13.05 34.90
C LEU A 296 -4.24 -13.89 33.86
N LEU A 297 -3.94 -13.30 32.71
CA LEU A 297 -3.26 -13.98 31.59
C LEU A 297 -1.73 -13.95 31.72
N GLU A 298 -1.15 -12.91 32.28
CA GLU A 298 0.31 -12.75 32.41
C GLU A 298 1.02 -13.99 32.99
N PRO A 299 0.56 -14.60 34.11
CA PRO A 299 1.22 -15.80 34.65
C PRO A 299 1.18 -16.99 33.70
N TRP A 300 0.11 -17.13 32.91
CA TRP A 300 -0.03 -18.23 31.97
C TRP A 300 1.03 -18.17 30.86
N PHE A 301 1.31 -16.97 30.32
CA PHE A 301 2.35 -16.75 29.33
C PHE A 301 3.76 -16.84 29.93
N ALA A 302 3.95 -16.29 31.12
CA ALA A 302 5.27 -16.19 31.76
C ALA A 302 5.90 -17.57 32.08
N VAL A 303 5.12 -18.61 32.21
CA VAL A 303 5.62 -19.98 32.50
C VAL A 303 5.75 -20.86 31.25
N ARG A 304 5.32 -20.40 30.10
CA ARG A 304 5.32 -21.14 28.81
C ARG A 304 6.35 -20.62 27.84
N THR A 305 6.96 -21.52 27.05
CA THR A 305 7.70 -21.11 25.87
C THR A 305 6.73 -20.63 24.80
N ARG A 306 7.24 -19.92 23.79
CA ARG A 306 6.45 -19.51 22.63
C ARG A 306 5.72 -20.69 22.00
N GLU A 307 6.42 -21.78 21.70
CA GLU A 307 5.86 -22.97 21.06
C GLU A 307 4.72 -23.59 21.89
N GLN A 308 4.89 -23.67 23.21
CA GLN A 308 3.85 -24.16 24.12
C GLN A 308 2.60 -23.26 24.08
N ALA A 309 2.80 -21.94 24.15
CA ALA A 309 1.68 -21.00 24.09
C ALA A 309 0.97 -21.03 22.72
N GLU A 310 1.71 -21.03 21.63
CA GLU A 310 1.16 -21.12 20.25
C GLU A 310 0.33 -22.40 20.06
N SER A 311 0.83 -23.54 20.56
CA SER A 311 0.14 -24.83 20.47
C SER A 311 -1.21 -24.81 21.19
N GLU A 312 -1.24 -24.35 22.44
CA GLU A 312 -2.47 -24.27 23.24
C GLU A 312 -3.48 -23.28 22.66
N LEU A 313 -3.02 -22.08 22.27
CA LEU A 313 -3.89 -21.08 21.66
C LEU A 313 -4.51 -21.59 20.35
N THR A 314 -3.72 -22.30 19.55
CA THR A 314 -4.19 -22.89 18.28
C THR A 314 -5.18 -24.04 18.52
N ALA A 315 -4.88 -24.96 19.44
CA ALA A 315 -5.74 -26.09 19.76
C ALA A 315 -7.15 -25.65 20.20
N HIS A 316 -7.24 -24.53 20.89
CA HIS A 316 -8.49 -23.96 21.38
C HIS A 316 -9.08 -22.88 20.43
N ARG A 317 -8.50 -22.66 19.24
CA ARG A 317 -8.94 -21.67 18.25
C ARG A 317 -9.00 -20.24 18.84
N ALA A 318 -8.11 -19.91 19.76
CA ALA A 318 -7.94 -18.54 20.21
C ALA A 318 -7.35 -17.68 19.08
N THR A 319 -7.68 -16.40 19.04
CA THR A 319 -7.13 -15.46 18.04
C THR A 319 -5.82 -14.91 18.57
N TRP A 320 -4.73 -15.24 17.92
CA TRP A 320 -3.39 -14.82 18.33
C TRP A 320 -2.47 -14.57 17.13
N GLY A 321 -1.39 -13.84 17.37
CA GLY A 321 -0.32 -13.61 16.39
C GLY A 321 1.01 -13.37 17.10
N ARG A 322 2.12 -13.80 16.45
CA ARG A 322 3.47 -13.54 16.97
C ARG A 322 4.01 -12.22 16.47
N TYR A 323 4.75 -11.52 17.32
CA TYR A 323 5.64 -10.47 16.87
C TYR A 323 6.90 -11.11 16.30
N ALA A 324 7.20 -10.77 15.04
CA ALA A 324 8.38 -11.27 14.33
C ALA A 324 9.00 -10.15 13.49
N SER A 325 10.30 -10.16 13.33
CA SER A 325 10.92 -9.35 12.28
C SER A 325 10.52 -9.88 10.90
N VAL A 326 10.61 -9.07 9.86
CA VAL A 326 10.33 -9.53 8.49
C VAL A 326 11.26 -10.69 8.11
N ARG A 327 12.52 -10.67 8.56
CA ARG A 327 13.48 -11.75 8.32
C ARG A 327 13.06 -13.06 8.99
N ASP A 328 12.60 -12.99 10.25
CA ASP A 328 12.13 -14.17 10.97
C ASP A 328 10.82 -14.71 10.36
N ALA A 329 9.92 -13.82 9.97
CA ALA A 329 8.68 -14.20 9.30
C ALA A 329 8.95 -14.91 7.97
N LEU A 330 9.89 -14.42 7.15
CA LEU A 330 10.32 -15.08 5.91
C LEU A 330 10.88 -16.49 6.17
N ALA A 331 11.55 -16.70 7.30
CA ALA A 331 12.14 -17.99 7.63
C ALA A 331 11.14 -18.99 8.22
N THR A 332 10.05 -18.53 8.85
CA THR A 332 9.21 -19.39 9.70
C THR A 332 7.71 -19.34 9.40
N ASP A 333 7.21 -18.37 8.64
CA ASP A 333 5.79 -18.24 8.36
C ASP A 333 5.47 -18.70 6.92
N ALA A 334 4.78 -19.83 6.80
CA ALA A 334 4.37 -20.38 5.51
C ALA A 334 3.51 -19.40 4.67
N ARG A 335 2.83 -18.46 5.31
CA ARG A 335 2.05 -17.40 4.62
C ARG A 335 2.95 -16.42 3.87
N LEU A 336 4.23 -16.31 4.26
CA LEU A 336 5.28 -15.52 3.63
C LEU A 336 6.27 -16.40 2.84
N SER A 337 5.76 -17.39 2.13
CA SER A 337 6.56 -18.33 1.33
C SER A 337 5.90 -18.60 -0.01
N LEU A 338 6.58 -19.32 -0.89
CA LEU A 338 6.05 -19.78 -2.18
C LEU A 338 4.88 -20.77 -2.05
N GLN A 339 4.57 -21.28 -0.85
CA GLN A 339 3.35 -22.05 -0.59
C GLN A 339 2.10 -21.17 -0.65
N ASN A 340 2.25 -19.87 -0.38
CA ASN A 340 1.17 -18.92 -0.58
C ASN A 340 1.16 -18.47 -2.05
N PRO A 341 0.07 -18.76 -2.80
CA PRO A 341 0.01 -18.52 -4.25
C PRO A 341 -0.01 -17.05 -4.66
N ILE A 342 0.08 -16.10 -3.74
CA ILE A 342 0.31 -14.69 -4.10
C ILE A 342 1.77 -14.41 -4.42
N PHE A 343 2.71 -15.28 -4.02
CA PHE A 343 4.14 -15.09 -4.21
C PHE A 343 4.67 -15.92 -5.37
N GLU A 344 5.62 -15.36 -6.07
CA GLU A 344 6.40 -16.00 -7.13
C GLU A 344 7.86 -15.55 -7.08
N LYS A 345 8.73 -16.28 -7.75
CA LYS A 345 10.14 -15.91 -7.91
C LYS A 345 10.30 -14.98 -9.11
N HIS A 346 10.91 -13.83 -8.88
CA HIS A 346 11.28 -12.88 -9.93
C HIS A 346 12.80 -12.84 -10.10
N LYS A 347 13.27 -12.91 -11.32
CA LYS A 347 14.65 -12.57 -11.69
C LYS A 347 14.67 -11.13 -12.17
N THR A 348 14.95 -10.20 -11.27
CA THR A 348 14.89 -8.76 -11.55
C THR A 348 16.28 -8.23 -11.94
N PRO A 349 16.41 -7.52 -13.08
CA PRO A 349 17.67 -6.92 -13.50
C PRO A 349 18.28 -6.05 -12.38
N GLY A 350 19.59 -6.17 -12.13
CA GLY A 350 20.29 -5.42 -11.10
C GLY A 350 19.98 -5.80 -9.65
N ILE A 351 19.10 -6.81 -9.41
CA ILE A 351 18.77 -7.31 -8.07
C ILE A 351 19.03 -8.81 -7.94
N GLY A 352 18.73 -9.59 -8.97
CA GLY A 352 18.80 -11.04 -8.92
C GLY A 352 17.45 -11.69 -8.62
N GLU A 353 17.49 -12.95 -8.17
CA GLU A 353 16.28 -13.71 -7.85
C GLU A 353 15.77 -13.40 -6.45
N HIS A 354 14.51 -13.05 -6.36
CA HIS A 354 13.82 -12.80 -5.08
C HIS A 354 12.33 -13.15 -5.16
N MET A 355 11.72 -13.34 -4.02
CA MET A 355 10.27 -13.53 -3.92
C MET A 355 9.54 -12.20 -4.08
N ALA A 356 8.49 -12.18 -4.90
CA ALA A 356 7.64 -11.01 -5.13
C ALA A 356 6.17 -11.39 -5.06
N ALA A 357 5.35 -10.50 -4.54
CA ALA A 357 3.90 -10.68 -4.50
C ALA A 357 3.25 -10.13 -5.78
N GLY A 358 2.28 -10.87 -6.29
CA GLY A 358 1.30 -10.39 -7.26
C GLY A 358 0.05 -9.83 -6.56
N SER A 359 -1.10 -9.87 -7.25
CA SER A 359 -2.39 -9.47 -6.67
C SER A 359 -2.74 -10.33 -5.44
N ALA A 360 -3.17 -9.69 -4.36
CA ALA A 360 -3.67 -10.39 -3.17
C ALA A 360 -5.08 -10.98 -3.38
N ILE A 361 -5.77 -10.58 -4.45
CA ILE A 361 -7.11 -11.09 -4.79
C ILE A 361 -6.98 -12.54 -5.29
N ARG A 362 -7.90 -13.40 -4.88
CA ARG A 362 -8.04 -14.76 -5.39
C ARG A 362 -9.35 -14.89 -6.15
N VAL A 363 -9.30 -15.38 -7.38
CA VAL A 363 -10.47 -15.59 -8.23
C VAL A 363 -10.56 -17.08 -8.56
N SER A 364 -11.63 -17.74 -8.13
CA SER A 364 -11.79 -19.20 -8.26
C SER A 364 -11.87 -19.67 -9.71
N ALA A 365 -12.43 -18.84 -10.60
CA ALA A 365 -12.66 -19.17 -11.99
C ALA A 365 -11.55 -18.76 -12.96
N MET A 366 -10.46 -18.14 -12.46
CA MET A 366 -9.39 -17.61 -13.32
C MET A 366 -8.02 -18.01 -12.81
N SER A 367 -7.16 -18.44 -13.71
CA SER A 367 -5.74 -18.60 -13.45
C SER A 367 -5.04 -17.24 -13.44
N ARG A 368 -4.07 -17.08 -12.57
CA ARG A 368 -3.20 -15.90 -12.55
C ARG A 368 -2.13 -16.03 -13.63
N ALA A 369 -1.92 -14.97 -14.41
CA ALA A 369 -0.73 -14.87 -15.24
C ALA A 369 0.49 -14.42 -14.41
N GLU A 370 1.68 -14.82 -14.84
CA GLU A 370 2.93 -14.33 -14.23
C GLU A 370 3.04 -12.80 -14.32
N THR A 371 3.63 -12.19 -13.30
CA THR A 371 3.94 -10.75 -13.33
C THR A 371 5.37 -10.57 -13.86
N ALA A 372 5.55 -9.75 -14.88
CA ALA A 372 6.90 -9.38 -15.31
C ALA A 372 7.64 -8.67 -14.16
N PRO A 373 8.94 -8.92 -13.96
CA PRO A 373 9.75 -8.15 -13.04
C PRO A 373 9.79 -6.68 -13.46
N ALA A 374 10.15 -5.79 -12.54
CA ALA A 374 10.33 -4.38 -12.90
C ALA A 374 11.45 -4.24 -13.93
N PRO A 375 11.19 -3.57 -15.06
CA PRO A 375 12.17 -3.37 -16.11
C PRO A 375 13.30 -2.43 -15.67
N LEU A 376 14.39 -2.38 -16.42
CA LEU A 376 15.31 -1.26 -16.33
C LEU A 376 14.61 0.03 -16.81
N LEU A 377 15.11 1.15 -16.33
CA LEU A 377 14.63 2.47 -16.75
C LEU A 377 14.72 2.61 -18.27
N GLY A 378 13.66 3.04 -18.92
CA GLY A 378 13.66 3.25 -20.37
C GLY A 378 13.57 1.98 -21.24
N THR A 379 13.46 0.79 -20.66
CA THR A 379 13.45 -0.49 -21.42
C THR A 379 12.44 -0.50 -22.58
N HIS A 380 11.32 0.18 -22.45
CA HIS A 380 10.23 0.12 -23.42
C HIS A 380 10.06 1.44 -24.20
N THR A 381 11.01 2.36 -24.11
CA THR A 381 10.87 3.70 -24.71
C THR A 381 10.56 3.61 -26.21
N ASP A 382 11.40 2.96 -26.98
CA ASP A 382 11.24 2.86 -28.43
C ASP A 382 9.96 2.12 -28.81
N GLN A 383 9.71 1.00 -28.16
CA GLN A 383 8.53 0.19 -28.40
C GLN A 383 7.24 1.00 -28.16
N VAL A 384 7.15 1.73 -27.06
CA VAL A 384 5.98 2.54 -26.71
C VAL A 384 5.76 3.67 -27.71
N LEU A 385 6.82 4.36 -28.11
CA LEU A 385 6.74 5.46 -29.10
C LEU A 385 6.30 4.96 -30.48
N GLN A 386 6.80 3.80 -30.90
CA GLN A 386 6.44 3.20 -32.18
C GLN A 386 4.99 2.65 -32.14
N GLU A 387 4.65 1.85 -31.14
CA GLU A 387 3.33 1.20 -31.03
C GLU A 387 2.17 2.20 -30.86
N ILE A 388 2.39 3.26 -30.06
CA ILE A 388 1.30 4.14 -29.64
C ILE A 388 1.24 5.42 -30.45
N LEU A 389 2.40 6.01 -30.74
CA LEU A 389 2.47 7.26 -31.50
C LEU A 389 2.76 7.04 -32.98
N GLY A 390 3.03 5.81 -33.42
CA GLY A 390 3.32 5.49 -34.81
C GLY A 390 4.63 6.08 -35.33
N LEU A 391 5.58 6.42 -34.44
CA LEU A 391 6.86 6.96 -34.85
C LEU A 391 7.70 5.87 -35.53
N ASP A 392 8.31 6.18 -36.67
CA ASP A 392 9.26 5.30 -37.30
C ASP A 392 10.62 5.30 -36.56
N SER A 393 11.46 4.32 -36.87
CA SER A 393 12.77 4.18 -36.22
C SER A 393 13.68 5.37 -36.42
N ALA A 394 13.54 6.09 -37.54
CA ALA A 394 14.34 7.30 -37.83
C ALA A 394 13.88 8.46 -36.93
N ALA A 395 12.57 8.62 -36.72
CA ALA A 395 12.04 9.61 -35.78
C ALA A 395 12.46 9.31 -34.32
N VAL A 396 12.38 8.06 -33.89
CA VAL A 396 12.85 7.63 -32.55
C VAL A 396 14.35 7.89 -32.42
N GLY A 397 15.16 7.53 -33.42
CA GLY A 397 16.60 7.81 -33.44
C GLY A 397 16.93 9.29 -33.25
N ARG A 398 16.22 10.18 -33.94
CA ARG A 398 16.41 11.66 -33.78
C ARG A 398 16.07 12.13 -32.35
N LEU A 399 15.09 11.49 -31.67
CA LEU A 399 14.76 11.83 -30.29
C LEU A 399 15.86 11.39 -29.32
N HIS A 400 16.51 10.25 -29.59
CA HIS A 400 17.70 9.80 -28.86
C HIS A 400 18.87 10.75 -29.09
N ASP A 401 19.21 11.05 -30.34
CA ASP A 401 20.30 11.99 -30.72
C ASP A 401 20.14 13.34 -30.07
N ALA A 402 18.88 13.82 -29.99
CA ALA A 402 18.54 15.08 -29.32
C ALA A 402 18.51 14.96 -27.77
N GLY A 403 18.66 13.78 -27.20
CA GLY A 403 18.56 13.56 -25.75
C GLY A 403 17.18 13.84 -25.16
N VAL A 404 16.11 13.72 -25.97
CA VAL A 404 14.71 13.85 -25.52
C VAL A 404 14.24 12.57 -24.85
N VAL A 405 14.70 11.42 -25.36
CA VAL A 405 14.39 10.10 -24.83
C VAL A 405 15.66 9.30 -24.61
N ALA A 406 15.58 8.26 -23.81
CA ALA A 406 16.66 7.32 -23.59
C ALA A 406 16.15 5.88 -23.46
N GLY A 407 17.00 4.93 -23.79
CA GLY A 407 16.79 3.51 -23.60
C GLY A 407 17.32 3.01 -22.24
N PRO A 408 17.45 1.69 -22.05
CA PRO A 408 17.89 1.11 -20.78
C PRO A 408 19.33 1.45 -20.37
N GLU A 409 20.15 1.95 -21.29
CA GLU A 409 21.50 2.44 -21.02
C GLU A 409 21.52 3.66 -20.08
N CYS A 410 20.41 4.37 -19.95
CA CYS A 410 20.28 5.50 -19.03
C CYS A 410 20.04 5.08 -17.58
N ASP A 411 19.85 3.78 -17.32
CA ASP A 411 19.62 3.28 -15.97
C ASP A 411 20.90 3.34 -15.13
N PRO A 412 20.95 4.12 -14.03
CA PRO A 412 22.18 4.30 -13.26
C PRO A 412 22.60 3.05 -12.45
N SER A 413 21.83 1.98 -12.50
CA SER A 413 22.12 0.73 -11.79
C SER A 413 22.85 -0.32 -12.65
N VAL A 414 22.99 -0.09 -13.96
CA VAL A 414 23.65 -0.98 -14.91
C VAL A 414 24.86 -0.36 -15.58
#